data_a1a9059cb4e89b2cd0d02d8e95397b7e
#
_entry.id   a1a9059cb4e89b2cd0d02d8e95397b7e
#
_cell.length_a   1.000
_cell.length_b   1.000
_cell.length_c   1.000
_cell.angle_alpha   90.00
_cell.angle_beta   90.00
_cell.angle_gamma   90.00
#
_symmetry.space_group_name_H-M   'P 1'
#
loop_
_entity.id
_entity.type
_entity.pdbx_description
1 polymer ?
#
loop_
_entity_poly.entity_id
_entity_poly.type
_entity_poly.pdbx_seq_one_letter_code
_entity_poly.pdbx_strand_id
1 'polypeptide(L)'
;MREMPKYVTGKKWRCMTAANWLHRQAMVASRFGHAAFDIFGVPIFGHEEDAADNFATYIMLQFGGAQARRLIGGAAWAWRAYLGDYRRNPVMQTRLAAFASDHGLPQERFYNLACLAFGANKSEFADVQSYLPPTRLPKCSYEYQTLVRAFRKEISPHIDQEMAKRVLDTDWLGSLESGPVPQK
;
A
#
# COMPACT_ATOMS: atom_id res chain seq x y z
N MET A 1 2.15 13.80 -29.26
CA MET A 1 3.36 13.41 -28.52
C MET A 1 3.84 14.60 -27.73
N ARG A 2 3.67 14.64 -26.41
CA ARG A 2 4.21 15.69 -25.56
C ARG A 2 5.60 15.24 -25.12
N GLU A 3 6.60 16.08 -25.39
CA GLU A 3 7.99 15.87 -24.97
C GLU A 3 8.07 15.66 -23.47
N MET A 4 8.76 14.59 -23.07
CA MET A 4 9.10 14.36 -21.66
C MET A 4 10.07 15.44 -21.18
N PRO A 5 9.93 15.94 -19.94
CA PRO A 5 10.81 16.96 -19.41
C PRO A 5 12.27 16.50 -19.42
N LYS A 6 13.17 17.30 -19.97
CA LYS A 6 14.62 17.05 -20.14
C LYS A 6 15.43 16.97 -18.83
N TYR A 7 14.80 16.89 -17.66
CA TYR A 7 15.48 16.93 -16.36
C TYR A 7 15.37 15.63 -15.58
N VAL A 8 15.88 14.54 -16.14
CA VAL A 8 16.01 13.30 -15.33
C VAL A 8 17.43 12.80 -15.41
N THR A 9 18.27 13.25 -14.47
CA THR A 9 19.61 12.68 -14.25
C THR A 9 19.50 11.21 -13.84
N GLY A 10 20.51 10.36 -14.12
CA GLY A 10 20.44 8.91 -13.93
C GLY A 10 20.02 8.44 -12.52
N LYS A 11 20.20 9.26 -11.47
CA LYS A 11 19.69 8.99 -10.11
C LYS A 11 18.16 9.03 -10.02
N LYS A 12 17.51 9.92 -10.77
CA LYS A 12 16.05 10.08 -10.78
C LYS A 12 15.36 8.91 -11.48
N TRP A 13 15.96 8.37 -12.52
CA TRP A 13 15.47 7.16 -13.20
C TRP A 13 15.53 5.92 -12.30
N ARG A 14 16.60 5.73 -11.53
CA ARG A 14 16.71 4.62 -10.57
C ARG A 14 15.65 4.72 -9.47
N CYS A 15 15.37 5.91 -8.97
CA CYS A 15 14.33 6.12 -7.96
C CYS A 15 12.93 5.84 -8.51
N MET A 16 12.63 6.28 -9.74
CA MET A 16 11.34 6.02 -10.40
C MET A 16 11.13 4.52 -10.72
N THR A 17 12.18 3.83 -11.16
CA THR A 17 12.10 2.38 -11.44
C THR A 17 11.93 1.56 -10.17
N ALA A 18 12.60 1.92 -9.08
CA ALA A 18 12.42 1.27 -7.78
C ALA A 18 11.01 1.48 -7.22
N ALA A 19 10.47 2.71 -7.27
CA ALA A 19 9.12 3.00 -6.82
C ALA A 19 8.06 2.28 -7.68
N ASN A 20 8.24 2.23 -9.00
CA ASN A 20 7.37 1.48 -9.91
C ASN A 20 7.42 -0.03 -9.63
N TRP A 21 8.60 -0.56 -9.32
CA TRP A 21 8.73 -1.97 -8.96
C TRP A 21 8.01 -2.27 -7.64
N LEU A 22 8.20 -1.45 -6.61
CA LEU A 22 7.54 -1.59 -5.31
C LEU A 22 6.01 -1.44 -5.42
N HIS A 23 5.52 -0.54 -6.27
CA HIS A 23 4.09 -0.45 -6.58
C HIS A 23 3.55 -1.74 -7.19
N ARG A 24 4.29 -2.34 -8.13
CA ARG A 24 3.89 -3.62 -8.73
C ARG A 24 3.79 -4.73 -7.70
N GLN A 25 4.64 -4.74 -6.68
CA GLN A 25 4.53 -5.71 -5.58
C GLN A 25 3.23 -5.52 -4.78
N ALA A 26 2.84 -4.30 -4.50
CA ALA A 26 1.55 -4.01 -3.85
C ALA A 26 0.36 -4.48 -4.70
N MET A 27 0.40 -4.24 -6.02
CA MET A 27 -0.63 -4.72 -6.96
C MET A 27 -0.69 -6.25 -7.06
N VAL A 28 0.47 -6.91 -7.04
CA VAL A 28 0.53 -8.39 -7.00
C VAL A 28 -0.04 -8.90 -5.69
N ALA A 29 0.32 -8.30 -4.56
CA ALA A 29 -0.21 -8.70 -3.25
C ALA A 29 -1.73 -8.51 -3.15
N SER A 30 -2.30 -7.44 -3.75
CA SER A 30 -3.75 -7.23 -3.84
C SER A 30 -4.43 -8.36 -4.64
N ARG A 31 -3.86 -8.77 -5.78
CA ARG A 31 -4.38 -9.90 -6.57
C ARG A 31 -4.34 -11.23 -5.81
N PHE A 32 -3.32 -11.46 -4.98
CA PHE A 32 -3.30 -12.61 -4.09
C PHE A 32 -4.38 -12.52 -3.01
N GLY A 33 -4.78 -11.31 -2.59
CA GLY A 33 -5.91 -11.10 -1.70
C GLY A 33 -7.20 -11.67 -2.29
N HIS A 34 -7.55 -11.29 -3.53
CA HIS A 34 -8.73 -11.83 -4.23
C HIS A 34 -8.71 -13.36 -4.30
N ALA A 35 -7.57 -13.92 -4.72
CA ALA A 35 -7.43 -15.37 -4.80
C ALA A 35 -7.59 -16.07 -3.45
N ALA A 36 -7.03 -15.49 -2.37
CA ALA A 36 -7.16 -16.02 -1.02
C ALA A 36 -8.61 -15.97 -0.52
N PHE A 37 -9.34 -14.89 -0.81
CA PHE A 37 -10.73 -14.75 -0.43
C PHE A 37 -11.62 -15.78 -1.10
N ASP A 38 -11.41 -16.01 -2.40
CA ASP A 38 -12.14 -17.01 -3.16
C ASP A 38 -11.81 -18.44 -2.68
N ILE A 39 -10.53 -18.79 -2.62
CA ILE A 39 -10.06 -20.16 -2.25
C ILE A 39 -10.47 -20.53 -0.83
N PHE A 40 -10.41 -19.60 0.11
CA PHE A 40 -10.67 -19.87 1.54
C PHE A 40 -12.11 -19.54 1.95
N GLY A 41 -12.94 -19.02 1.01
CA GLY A 41 -14.33 -18.64 1.29
C GLY A 41 -14.44 -17.51 2.32
N VAL A 42 -13.55 -16.51 2.26
CA VAL A 42 -13.49 -15.42 3.25
C VAL A 42 -14.71 -14.51 3.08
N PRO A 43 -15.53 -14.31 4.13
CA PRO A 43 -16.67 -13.41 4.04
C PRO A 43 -16.22 -11.95 3.96
N ILE A 44 -16.68 -11.25 2.93
CA ILE A 44 -16.34 -9.84 2.70
C ILE A 44 -17.60 -8.99 2.85
N PHE A 45 -17.55 -7.98 3.74
CA PHE A 45 -18.55 -6.96 3.91
C PHE A 45 -18.06 -5.64 3.35
N GLY A 46 -18.52 -5.26 2.17
CA GLY A 46 -18.09 -4.06 1.46
C GLY A 46 -17.45 -4.37 0.12
N HIS A 47 -16.60 -3.45 -0.34
CA HIS A 47 -15.89 -3.64 -1.61
C HIS A 47 -14.74 -4.63 -1.44
N GLU A 48 -14.71 -5.63 -2.30
CA GLU A 48 -13.64 -6.64 -2.31
C GLU A 48 -12.28 -6.02 -2.61
N GLU A 49 -12.25 -4.99 -3.46
CA GLU A 49 -11.03 -4.24 -3.79
C GLU A 49 -10.38 -3.58 -2.57
N ASP A 50 -11.21 -3.00 -1.67
CA ASP A 50 -10.70 -2.43 -0.43
C ASP A 50 -10.19 -3.51 0.52
N ALA A 51 -10.85 -4.66 0.58
CA ALA A 51 -10.40 -5.81 1.35
C ALA A 51 -9.06 -6.36 0.81
N ALA A 52 -8.90 -6.43 -0.53
CA ALA A 52 -7.68 -6.88 -1.18
C ALA A 52 -6.50 -5.92 -0.96
N ASP A 53 -6.75 -4.61 -0.97
CA ASP A 53 -5.74 -3.60 -0.61
C ASP A 53 -5.33 -3.70 0.87
N ASN A 54 -6.28 -3.94 1.76
CA ASN A 54 -6.02 -4.16 3.18
C ASN A 54 -5.20 -5.44 3.39
N PHE A 55 -5.53 -6.53 2.69
CA PHE A 55 -4.75 -7.76 2.68
C PHE A 55 -3.31 -7.50 2.21
N ALA A 56 -3.13 -6.82 1.08
CA ALA A 56 -1.81 -6.47 0.56
C ALA A 56 -1.00 -5.64 1.56
N THR A 57 -1.65 -4.65 2.17
CA THR A 57 -1.03 -3.78 3.18
C THR A 57 -0.59 -4.60 4.41
N TYR A 58 -1.44 -5.52 4.87
CA TYR A 58 -1.10 -6.41 5.98
C TYR A 58 0.12 -7.26 5.66
N ILE A 59 0.15 -7.92 4.50
CA ILE A 59 1.29 -8.75 4.07
C ILE A 59 2.58 -7.93 4.00
N MET A 60 2.54 -6.75 3.38
CA MET A 60 3.71 -5.86 3.30
C MET A 60 4.26 -5.46 4.67
N LEU A 61 3.38 -5.28 5.66
CA LEU A 61 3.75 -4.93 7.04
C LEU A 61 4.38 -6.10 7.81
N GLN A 62 4.14 -7.36 7.41
CA GLN A 62 4.75 -8.53 8.07
C GLN A 62 6.24 -8.65 7.80
N PHE A 63 6.77 -8.09 6.71
CA PHE A 63 8.21 -8.12 6.42
C PHE A 63 9.06 -7.31 7.40
N GLY A 64 8.43 -6.52 8.28
CA GLY A 64 9.08 -5.78 9.36
C GLY A 64 10.04 -4.68 8.89
N GLY A 65 10.35 -3.76 9.78
CA GLY A 65 11.40 -2.74 9.65
C GLY A 65 11.59 -2.13 8.26
N ALA A 66 12.81 -2.17 7.75
CA ALA A 66 13.20 -1.52 6.50
C ALA A 66 12.47 -2.08 5.25
N GLN A 67 12.15 -3.38 5.22
CA GLN A 67 11.45 -3.97 4.06
C GLN A 67 10.00 -3.47 4.00
N ALA A 68 9.28 -3.51 5.12
CA ALA A 68 7.91 -2.98 5.20
C ALA A 68 7.87 -1.50 4.80
N ARG A 69 8.82 -0.70 5.29
CA ARG A 69 8.92 0.71 4.92
C ARG A 69 9.09 0.93 3.42
N ARG A 70 9.94 0.12 2.77
CA ARG A 70 10.14 0.20 1.31
C ARG A 70 8.89 -0.17 0.54
N LEU A 71 8.22 -1.27 0.91
CA LEU A 71 7.01 -1.74 0.25
C LEU A 71 5.85 -0.74 0.40
N ILE A 72 5.58 -0.32 1.64
CA ILE A 72 4.54 0.68 1.95
C ILE A 72 4.86 2.03 1.28
N GLY A 73 6.11 2.48 1.37
CA GLY A 73 6.56 3.72 0.73
C GLY A 73 6.39 3.72 -0.79
N GLY A 74 6.68 2.59 -1.45
CA GLY A 74 6.48 2.42 -2.89
C GLY A 74 5.01 2.45 -3.29
N ALA A 75 4.14 1.76 -2.54
CA ALA A 75 2.70 1.79 -2.74
C ALA A 75 2.13 3.19 -2.52
N ALA A 76 2.50 3.84 -1.42
CA ALA A 76 2.07 5.21 -1.10
C ALA A 76 2.53 6.23 -2.16
N TRP A 77 3.77 6.10 -2.65
CA TRP A 77 4.27 6.94 -3.72
C TRP A 77 3.43 6.82 -4.99
N ALA A 78 3.06 5.60 -5.36
CA ALA A 78 2.25 5.37 -6.55
C ALA A 78 0.85 5.98 -6.42
N TRP A 79 0.16 5.74 -5.30
CA TRP A 79 -1.14 6.39 -5.07
C TRP A 79 -1.03 7.90 -5.06
N ARG A 80 0.04 8.46 -4.49
CA ARG A 80 0.31 9.91 -4.53
C ARG A 80 0.58 10.43 -5.94
N ALA A 81 1.24 9.66 -6.80
CA ALA A 81 1.44 10.03 -8.21
C ALA A 81 0.09 10.09 -8.95
N TYR A 82 -0.79 9.11 -8.74
CA TYR A 82 -2.16 9.14 -9.25
C TYR A 82 -2.95 10.35 -8.72
N LEU A 83 -2.76 10.74 -7.45
CA LEU A 83 -3.34 11.96 -6.87
C LEU A 83 -2.91 13.21 -7.62
N GLY A 84 -1.64 13.32 -8.00
CA GLY A 84 -1.12 14.45 -8.77
C GLY A 84 -1.79 14.56 -10.14
N ASP A 85 -2.02 13.45 -10.81
CA ASP A 85 -2.70 13.41 -12.10
C ASP A 85 -4.20 13.68 -11.95
N TYR A 86 -4.83 13.12 -10.92
CA TYR A 86 -6.24 13.38 -10.60
C TYR A 86 -6.51 14.88 -10.34
N ARG A 87 -5.65 15.54 -9.55
CA ARG A 87 -5.78 16.98 -9.26
C ARG A 87 -5.55 17.86 -10.48
N ARG A 88 -4.71 17.43 -11.42
CA ARG A 88 -4.41 18.18 -12.65
C ARG A 88 -5.48 18.02 -13.73
N ASN A 89 -6.35 17.03 -13.61
CA ASN A 89 -7.40 16.78 -14.58
C ASN A 89 -8.79 17.01 -13.96
N PRO A 90 -9.38 18.21 -14.14
CA PRO A 90 -10.70 18.55 -13.61
C PRO A 90 -11.81 17.60 -14.06
N VAL A 91 -11.66 17.01 -15.25
CA VAL A 91 -12.64 16.05 -15.78
C VAL A 91 -12.65 14.74 -14.96
N MET A 92 -11.53 14.35 -14.38
CA MET A 92 -11.49 13.19 -13.49
C MET A 92 -12.08 13.48 -12.11
N GLN A 93 -12.01 14.74 -11.64
CA GLN A 93 -12.55 15.12 -10.33
C GLN A 93 -14.08 15.13 -10.28
N THR A 94 -14.74 15.35 -11.40
CA THR A 94 -16.20 15.59 -11.47
C THR A 94 -17.01 14.42 -12.00
N ARG A 95 -16.36 13.31 -12.39
CA ARG A 95 -17.09 12.14 -12.88
C ARG A 95 -17.72 11.38 -11.73
N LEU A 96 -19.04 11.44 -11.61
CA LEU A 96 -19.82 10.59 -10.69
C LEU A 96 -19.49 9.10 -10.85
N ALA A 97 -19.13 8.67 -12.05
CA ALA A 97 -18.65 7.31 -12.32
C ALA A 97 -17.42 6.90 -11.50
N ALA A 98 -16.59 7.85 -11.06
CA ALA A 98 -15.45 7.53 -10.20
C ALA A 98 -15.88 7.10 -8.79
N PHE A 99 -17.05 7.57 -8.34
CA PHE A 99 -17.64 7.17 -7.04
C PHE A 99 -18.47 5.88 -7.14
N ALA A 100 -18.82 5.47 -8.36
CA ALA A 100 -19.54 4.21 -8.61
C ALA A 100 -18.57 3.05 -8.94
N SER A 101 -17.26 3.31 -8.96
CA SER A 101 -16.25 2.28 -9.15
C SER A 101 -16.19 1.34 -7.95
N ASP A 102 -15.98 0.07 -8.19
CA ASP A 102 -15.64 -0.94 -7.18
C ASP A 102 -14.27 -0.70 -6.55
N HIS A 103 -13.39 0.02 -7.25
CA HIS A 103 -12.13 0.51 -6.72
C HIS A 103 -12.34 1.85 -6.02
N GLY A 104 -11.93 1.95 -4.78
CA GLY A 104 -11.89 3.22 -4.05
C GLY A 104 -11.05 4.30 -4.76
N LEU A 105 -11.36 5.57 -4.51
CA LEU A 105 -10.60 6.67 -5.08
C LEU A 105 -9.10 6.56 -4.70
N PRO A 106 -8.16 6.98 -5.55
CA PRO A 106 -6.73 6.96 -5.23
C PRO A 106 -6.38 7.66 -3.91
N GLN A 107 -7.14 8.70 -3.55
CA GLN A 107 -7.01 9.39 -2.25
C GLN A 107 -7.37 8.48 -1.09
N GLU A 108 -8.48 7.79 -1.20
CA GLU A 108 -8.99 6.89 -0.18
C GLU A 108 -8.02 5.73 0.02
N ARG A 109 -7.58 5.09 -1.06
CA ARG A 109 -6.59 4.00 -1.03
C ARG A 109 -5.26 4.45 -0.40
N PHE A 110 -4.79 5.66 -0.73
CA PHE A 110 -3.61 6.26 -0.09
C PHE A 110 -3.80 6.43 1.42
N TYR A 111 -4.93 7.01 1.85
CA TYR A 111 -5.18 7.24 3.27
C TYR A 111 -5.39 5.95 4.05
N ASN A 112 -6.02 4.94 3.46
CA ASN A 112 -6.20 3.62 4.08
C ASN A 112 -4.85 2.94 4.30
N LEU A 113 -4.00 2.87 3.27
CA LEU A 113 -2.63 2.34 3.36
C LEU A 113 -1.82 3.08 4.44
N ALA A 114 -1.82 4.40 4.41
CA ALA A 114 -1.08 5.25 5.35
C ALA A 114 -1.55 5.04 6.80
N CYS A 115 -2.86 4.96 7.01
CA CYS A 115 -3.45 4.76 8.33
C CYS A 115 -3.12 3.36 8.88
N LEU A 116 -3.22 2.31 8.08
CA LEU A 116 -2.85 0.95 8.49
C LEU A 116 -1.36 0.85 8.85
N ALA A 117 -0.48 1.45 8.05
CA ALA A 117 0.95 1.49 8.34
C ALA A 117 1.27 2.21 9.66
N PHE A 118 0.72 3.40 9.86
CA PHE A 118 0.87 4.14 11.11
C PHE A 118 0.26 3.40 12.30
N GLY A 119 -0.90 2.77 12.11
CA GLY A 119 -1.56 1.95 13.12
C GLY A 119 -0.78 0.72 13.54
N ALA A 120 -0.03 0.12 12.60
CA ALA A 120 0.81 -1.04 12.83
C ALA A 120 2.06 -0.70 13.67
N ASN A 121 2.76 0.37 13.29
CA ASN A 121 3.96 0.80 14.00
C ASN A 121 4.15 2.32 13.88
N LYS A 122 3.75 3.02 14.94
CA LYS A 122 3.79 4.48 15.00
C LYS A 122 5.19 5.07 14.92
N SER A 123 6.18 4.39 15.47
CA SER A 123 7.58 4.86 15.44
C SER A 123 8.20 4.67 14.08
N GLU A 124 7.99 3.53 13.45
CA GLU A 124 8.51 3.21 12.12
C GLU A 124 7.89 4.11 11.03
N PHE A 125 6.61 4.42 11.16
CA PHE A 125 5.85 5.22 10.20
C PHE A 125 5.48 6.62 10.72
N ALA A 126 6.31 7.20 11.58
CA ALA A 126 6.04 8.51 12.20
C ALA A 126 5.87 9.64 11.16
N ASP A 127 6.62 9.60 10.06
CA ASP A 127 6.54 10.58 8.97
C ASP A 127 5.20 10.55 8.23
N VAL A 128 4.52 9.40 8.22
CA VAL A 128 3.21 9.22 7.60
C VAL A 128 2.13 10.05 8.31
N GLN A 129 2.32 10.32 9.60
CA GLN A 129 1.39 11.15 10.40
C GLN A 129 1.10 12.51 9.75
N SER A 130 2.11 13.13 9.12
CA SER A 130 1.97 14.44 8.48
C SER A 130 1.03 14.45 7.27
N TYR A 131 0.73 13.30 6.70
CA TYR A 131 -0.17 13.15 5.56
C TYR A 131 -1.61 12.84 5.96
N LEU A 132 -1.81 12.31 7.18
CA LEU A 132 -3.12 11.90 7.66
C LEU A 132 -3.89 13.07 8.26
N PRO A 133 -5.21 13.18 7.97
CA PRO A 133 -6.05 14.15 8.65
C PRO A 133 -6.05 13.92 10.18
N PRO A 134 -6.04 14.98 11.01
CA PRO A 134 -6.05 14.84 12.47
C PRO A 134 -7.21 13.99 13.00
N THR A 135 -8.35 14.02 12.32
CA THR A 135 -9.54 13.23 12.66
C THR A 135 -9.39 11.73 12.36
N ARG A 136 -8.46 11.35 11.45
CA ARG A 136 -8.19 9.95 11.09
C ARG A 136 -7.20 9.29 12.04
N LEU A 137 -6.17 10.03 12.50
CA LEU A 137 -5.05 9.50 13.29
C LEU A 137 -5.45 8.63 14.49
N PRO A 138 -6.45 9.03 15.32
CA PRO A 138 -6.84 8.22 16.49
C PRO A 138 -7.40 6.85 16.14
N LYS A 139 -7.91 6.69 14.89
CA LYS A 139 -8.56 5.46 14.43
C LYS A 139 -7.59 4.43 13.87
N CYS A 140 -6.41 4.84 13.45
CA CYS A 140 -5.49 3.98 12.70
C CYS A 140 -5.07 2.71 13.45
N SER A 141 -4.78 2.81 14.75
CA SER A 141 -4.45 1.63 15.56
C SER A 141 -5.63 0.66 15.66
N TYR A 142 -6.85 1.18 15.80
CA TYR A 142 -8.05 0.34 15.84
C TYR A 142 -8.30 -0.34 14.50
N GLU A 143 -8.17 0.39 13.40
CA GLU A 143 -8.34 -0.15 12.03
C GLU A 143 -7.33 -1.27 11.77
N TYR A 144 -6.05 -1.06 12.10
CA TYR A 144 -5.02 -2.10 11.98
C TYR A 144 -5.33 -3.32 12.85
N GLN A 145 -5.69 -3.14 14.12
CA GLN A 145 -6.02 -4.27 14.99
C GLN A 145 -7.25 -5.05 14.51
N THR A 146 -8.20 -4.37 13.87
CA THR A 146 -9.36 -5.03 13.26
C THR A 146 -8.94 -5.90 12.07
N LEU A 147 -8.06 -5.39 11.22
CA LEU A 147 -7.47 -6.14 10.12
C LEU A 147 -6.68 -7.36 10.62
N VAL A 148 -5.84 -7.19 11.67
CA VAL A 148 -5.10 -8.30 12.30
C VAL A 148 -6.03 -9.41 12.79
N ARG A 149 -7.14 -9.04 13.45
CA ARG A 149 -8.12 -10.04 13.94
C ARG A 149 -8.76 -10.80 12.79
N ALA A 150 -9.19 -10.08 11.74
CA ALA A 150 -9.79 -10.71 10.56
C ALA A 150 -8.79 -11.66 9.88
N PHE A 151 -7.56 -11.21 9.64
CA PHE A 151 -6.52 -12.02 9.01
C PHE A 151 -6.20 -13.29 9.83
N ARG A 152 -6.06 -13.14 11.16
CA ARG A 152 -5.78 -14.27 12.05
C ARG A 152 -6.90 -15.32 12.05
N LYS A 153 -8.14 -14.86 11.91
CA LYS A 153 -9.29 -15.77 11.92
C LYS A 153 -9.49 -16.46 10.58
N GLU A 154 -9.44 -15.69 9.49
CA GLU A 154 -9.90 -16.16 8.18
C GLU A 154 -8.74 -16.65 7.29
N ILE A 155 -7.53 -16.12 7.44
CA ILE A 155 -6.40 -16.42 6.54
C ILE A 155 -5.33 -17.28 7.21
N SER A 156 -4.91 -16.91 8.43
CA SER A 156 -3.80 -17.59 9.11
C SER A 156 -3.94 -19.12 9.26
N PRO A 157 -5.14 -19.68 9.44
CA PRO A 157 -5.30 -21.14 9.52
C PRO A 157 -4.90 -21.89 8.25
N HIS A 158 -4.86 -21.20 7.10
CA HIS A 158 -4.53 -21.77 5.80
C HIS A 158 -3.06 -21.55 5.40
N ILE A 159 -2.27 -20.87 6.24
CA ILE A 159 -0.87 -20.54 5.96
C ILE A 159 0.06 -21.58 6.61
N ASP A 160 0.97 -22.15 5.83
CA ASP A 160 2.13 -22.88 6.34
C ASP A 160 3.05 -21.91 7.09
N GLN A 161 3.08 -22.04 8.41
CA GLN A 161 3.79 -21.12 9.30
C GLN A 161 5.32 -21.20 9.15
N GLU A 162 5.86 -22.39 8.85
CA GLU A 162 7.31 -22.55 8.63
C GLU A 162 7.74 -21.92 7.31
N MET A 163 6.94 -22.11 6.27
CA MET A 163 7.18 -21.47 4.98
C MET A 163 7.03 -19.95 5.10
N ALA A 164 5.99 -19.45 5.77
CA ALA A 164 5.78 -18.03 6.01
C ALA A 164 6.97 -17.41 6.74
N LYS A 165 7.48 -18.05 7.79
CA LYS A 165 8.66 -17.60 8.50
C LYS A 165 9.88 -17.52 7.59
N ARG A 166 10.17 -18.55 6.79
CA ARG A 166 11.30 -18.54 5.83
C ARG A 166 11.18 -17.40 4.83
N VAL A 167 9.96 -17.13 4.32
CA VAL A 167 9.70 -16.01 3.40
C VAL A 167 9.97 -14.67 4.08
N LEU A 168 9.50 -14.48 5.32
CA LEU A 168 9.68 -13.23 6.05
C LEU A 168 11.14 -12.98 6.48
N ASP A 169 11.88 -14.03 6.78
CA ASP A 169 13.29 -13.97 7.19
C ASP A 169 14.24 -13.75 5.98
N THR A 170 13.73 -13.88 4.74
CA THR A 170 14.53 -13.68 3.53
C THR A 170 14.53 -12.20 3.14
N ASP A 171 15.72 -11.66 2.86
CA ASP A 171 15.84 -10.31 2.28
C ASP A 171 15.52 -10.34 0.76
N TRP A 172 14.25 -10.16 0.43
CA TRP A 172 13.77 -10.13 -0.96
C TRP A 172 14.13 -8.84 -1.71
N LEU A 173 14.45 -7.78 -0.98
CA LEU A 173 14.72 -6.48 -1.57
C LEU A 173 16.22 -6.25 -1.83
N GLY A 174 17.07 -7.11 -1.26
CA GLY A 174 18.51 -6.99 -1.37
C GLY A 174 19.02 -5.64 -0.87
N SER A 175 20.31 -5.38 -1.08
CA SER A 175 20.91 -4.07 -0.85
C SER A 175 20.59 -3.08 -1.99
N LEU A 176 19.31 -2.96 -2.35
CA LEU A 176 18.89 -1.79 -3.13
C LEU A 176 19.20 -0.59 -2.25
N GLU A 177 20.32 0.10 -2.58
CA GLU A 177 20.75 1.31 -1.89
C GLU A 177 19.52 2.15 -1.56
N SER A 178 19.39 2.49 -0.30
CA SER A 178 18.34 3.36 0.24
C SER A 178 18.35 4.67 -0.54
N GLY A 179 17.57 4.71 -1.62
CA GLY A 179 17.32 5.96 -2.32
C GLY A 179 16.61 6.90 -1.33
N PRO A 180 17.02 8.18 -1.28
CA PRO A 180 16.41 9.13 -0.37
C PRO A 180 14.90 9.19 -0.63
N VAL A 181 14.10 9.08 0.45
CA VAL A 181 12.69 9.47 0.46
C VAL A 181 12.60 10.88 -0.13
N PRO A 182 11.75 11.15 -1.12
CA PRO A 182 11.63 12.50 -1.68
C PRO A 182 11.27 13.47 -0.55
N GLN A 183 12.21 14.31 -0.16
CA GLN A 183 11.91 15.46 0.65
C GLN A 183 11.05 16.43 -0.17
N LYS A 184 10.10 17.08 0.48
CA LYS A 184 9.01 17.99 0.07
C LYS A 184 9.11 18.65 -1.30
#